data_3d3d83f496541b18e26f0a94b1d227b1
#
_entry.id   3d3d83f496541b18e26f0a94b1d227b1
#
_cell.length_a   1.000
_cell.length_b   1.000
_cell.length_c   1.000
_cell.angle_alpha   90.00
_cell.angle_beta   90.00
_cell.angle_gamma   90.00
#
_symmetry.space_group_name_H-M   'P 1'
#
loop_
_entity.id
_entity.type
_entity.pdbx_description
1 polymer ?
#
loop_
_entity_poly.entity_id
_entity_poly.type
_entity_poly.pdbx_seq_one_letter_code
_entity_poly.pdbx_strand_id
1 'polypeptide(L)'
;MLYYADGEKRYIIAPDGLKVGDTVTSGKDATPNVGNAMFLADIPLGTVIHNIELKPGKGGAIARGAGTYAQLNARDGRYAIVKLPSGETRMILTTCMATIGSVSNSEHSLTVSGKAGRSRWLGRRPRVRLSLIHI
;
A
#
# COMPACT_ATOMS: atom_id res chain seq x y z
N MET A 1 -9.33 7.61 -9.39
CA MET A 1 -9.26 9.05 -9.03
C MET A 1 -10.37 9.40 -8.05
N LEU A 2 -10.04 10.18 -7.04
CA LEU A 2 -11.01 10.64 -6.03
C LEU A 2 -11.47 12.06 -6.32
N TYR A 3 -12.76 12.31 -6.08
CA TYR A 3 -13.34 13.64 -6.08
C TYR A 3 -13.69 14.01 -4.64
N TYR A 4 -13.03 15.03 -4.09
CA TYR A 4 -13.30 15.51 -2.74
C TYR A 4 -14.48 16.48 -2.72
N ALA A 5 -15.12 16.59 -1.56
CA ALA A 5 -16.26 17.48 -1.37
C ALA A 5 -15.94 18.96 -1.64
N ASP A 6 -14.67 19.36 -1.45
CA ASP A 6 -14.17 20.72 -1.73
C ASP A 6 -13.80 20.95 -3.21
N GLY A 7 -14.03 19.96 -4.08
CA GLY A 7 -13.70 20.02 -5.50
C GLY A 7 -12.30 19.57 -5.87
N GLU A 8 -11.46 19.21 -4.91
CA GLU A 8 -10.12 18.70 -5.18
C GLU A 8 -10.18 17.29 -5.77
N LYS A 9 -9.28 16.99 -6.69
CA LYS A 9 -9.13 15.67 -7.30
C LYS A 9 -7.77 15.08 -6.95
N ARG A 10 -7.75 13.83 -6.49
CA ARG A 10 -6.51 13.13 -6.16
C ARG A 10 -6.54 11.69 -6.64
N TYR A 11 -5.36 11.13 -6.84
CA TYR A 11 -5.19 9.73 -7.15
C TYR A 11 -4.77 8.96 -5.91
N ILE A 12 -5.30 7.76 -5.76
CA ILE A 12 -4.90 6.84 -4.69
C ILE A 12 -4.56 5.48 -5.29
N ILE A 13 -3.89 4.65 -4.49
CA ILE A 13 -3.74 3.24 -4.82
C ILE A 13 -5.11 2.60 -4.65
N ALA A 14 -5.63 1.97 -5.71
CA ALA A 14 -6.94 1.34 -5.66
C ALA A 14 -6.88 0.05 -4.84
N PRO A 15 -7.65 -0.06 -3.75
CA PRO A 15 -7.73 -1.33 -3.03
C PRO A 15 -8.57 -2.34 -3.80
N ASP A 16 -8.30 -3.63 -3.53
CA ASP A 16 -9.07 -4.72 -4.12
C ASP A 16 -10.51 -4.66 -3.64
N GLY A 17 -11.46 -4.72 -4.56
CA GLY A 17 -12.88 -4.65 -4.28
C GLY A 17 -13.48 -3.25 -4.27
N LEU A 18 -12.68 -2.19 -4.45
CA LEU A 18 -13.21 -0.84 -4.57
C LEU A 18 -13.76 -0.61 -5.98
N LYS A 19 -14.97 -0.06 -6.05
CA LYS A 19 -15.67 0.19 -7.31
C LYS A 19 -15.88 1.67 -7.55
N VAL A 20 -16.12 2.05 -8.80
CA VAL A 20 -16.52 3.41 -9.16
C VAL A 20 -17.84 3.72 -8.49
N GLY A 21 -17.92 4.87 -7.85
CA GLY A 21 -19.11 5.29 -7.08
C GLY A 21 -19.01 5.03 -5.59
N ASP A 22 -18.02 4.23 -5.14
CA ASP A 22 -17.78 4.01 -3.72
C ASP A 22 -17.22 5.28 -3.06
N THR A 23 -17.59 5.49 -1.80
CA THR A 23 -17.11 6.62 -1.01
C THR A 23 -16.02 6.14 -0.06
N VAL A 24 -14.91 6.87 0.02
CA VAL A 24 -13.83 6.59 0.96
C VAL A 24 -13.62 7.78 1.88
N THR A 25 -13.25 7.50 3.12
CA THR A 25 -12.96 8.52 4.13
C THR A 25 -11.55 8.33 4.70
N SER A 26 -10.99 9.41 5.22
CA SER A 26 -9.66 9.40 5.80
C SER A 26 -9.68 10.18 7.11
N GLY A 27 -8.98 9.69 8.11
CA GLY A 27 -8.81 10.35 9.41
C GLY A 27 -9.50 9.63 10.56
N LYS A 28 -9.72 10.35 11.65
CA LYS A 28 -10.24 9.77 12.89
C LYS A 28 -11.69 9.30 12.78
N ASP A 29 -12.48 9.92 11.92
CA ASP A 29 -13.89 9.60 11.77
C ASP A 29 -14.15 8.47 10.77
N ALA A 30 -13.08 7.92 10.19
CA ALA A 30 -13.21 6.84 9.24
C ALA A 30 -13.59 5.52 9.93
N THR A 31 -14.41 4.72 9.25
CA THR A 31 -14.74 3.36 9.68
C THR A 31 -13.81 2.35 9.01
N PRO A 32 -13.63 1.13 9.57
CA PRO A 32 -12.69 0.15 9.00
C PRO A 32 -13.24 -0.56 7.76
N ASN A 33 -13.66 0.20 6.77
CA ASN A 33 -14.13 -0.30 5.48
C ASN A 33 -13.02 -0.21 4.44
N VAL A 34 -13.07 -1.09 3.42
CA VAL A 34 -12.07 -1.13 2.35
C VAL A 34 -11.96 0.24 1.68
N GLY A 35 -10.73 0.72 1.54
CA GLY A 35 -10.43 2.01 0.93
C GLY A 35 -10.31 3.16 1.91
N ASN A 36 -10.80 3.03 3.12
CA ASN A 36 -10.70 4.07 4.14
C ASN A 36 -9.29 4.11 4.75
N ALA A 37 -8.76 5.30 4.96
CA ALA A 37 -7.47 5.51 5.60
C ALA A 37 -7.67 5.89 7.07
N MET A 38 -6.97 5.21 7.96
CA MET A 38 -7.09 5.38 9.40
C MET A 38 -5.73 5.36 10.07
N PHE A 39 -5.66 5.92 11.28
CA PHE A 39 -4.49 5.73 12.13
C PHE A 39 -4.41 4.30 12.63
N LEU A 40 -3.20 3.76 12.76
CA LEU A 40 -3.01 2.38 13.23
C LEU A 40 -3.61 2.16 14.62
N ALA A 41 -3.71 3.22 15.42
CA ALA A 41 -4.36 3.14 16.74
C ALA A 41 -5.85 2.80 16.66
N ASP A 42 -6.52 3.16 15.58
CA ASP A 42 -7.97 3.02 15.41
C ASP A 42 -8.37 1.80 14.59
N ILE A 43 -7.41 1.13 13.96
CA ILE A 43 -7.69 -0.04 13.10
C ILE A 43 -7.86 -1.28 13.98
N PRO A 44 -8.93 -2.08 13.80
CA PRO A 44 -9.09 -3.34 14.52
C PRO A 44 -7.93 -4.31 14.27
N LEU A 45 -7.54 -5.06 15.29
CA LEU A 45 -6.50 -6.07 15.16
C LEU A 45 -6.94 -7.17 14.18
N GLY A 46 -5.98 -7.69 13.41
CA GLY A 46 -6.25 -8.71 12.40
C GLY A 46 -6.68 -8.16 11.05
N THR A 47 -6.84 -6.83 10.93
CA THR A 47 -7.26 -6.20 9.68
C THR A 47 -6.14 -6.21 8.65
N VAL A 48 -6.48 -6.53 7.40
CA VAL A 48 -5.58 -6.42 6.25
C VAL A 48 -5.50 -4.95 5.85
N ILE A 49 -4.29 -4.45 5.71
CA ILE A 49 -4.01 -3.03 5.42
C ILE A 49 -2.95 -2.89 4.33
N HIS A 50 -2.87 -1.73 3.72
CA HIS A 50 -1.85 -1.40 2.73
C HIS A 50 -1.51 0.09 2.80
N ASN A 51 -0.51 0.52 2.03
CA ASN A 51 -0.09 1.92 1.94
C ASN A 51 0.22 2.51 3.32
N ILE A 52 1.09 1.83 4.08
CA ILE A 52 1.36 2.13 5.48
C ILE A 52 2.49 3.14 5.59
N GLU A 53 2.32 4.15 6.45
CA GLU A 53 3.39 5.08 6.77
C GLU A 53 4.42 4.46 7.72
N LEU A 54 5.68 4.80 7.52
CA LEU A 54 6.76 4.46 8.47
C LEU A 54 6.95 5.54 9.53
N LYS A 55 6.71 6.79 9.16
CA LYS A 55 6.77 7.94 10.08
C LYS A 55 5.51 8.77 9.91
N PRO A 56 4.95 9.31 11.01
CA PRO A 56 3.73 10.12 10.92
C PRO A 56 3.89 11.30 9.96
N GLY A 57 2.91 11.46 9.07
CA GLY A 57 2.87 12.57 8.11
C GLY A 57 3.79 12.45 6.91
N LYS A 58 4.63 11.42 6.82
CA LYS A 58 5.59 11.28 5.72
C LYS A 58 4.94 10.69 4.45
N GLY A 59 3.81 10.05 4.57
CA GLY A 59 3.13 9.38 3.46
C GLY A 59 3.38 7.89 3.39
N GLY A 60 2.53 7.18 2.69
CA GLY A 60 2.60 5.73 2.58
C GLY A 60 3.88 5.23 1.91
N ALA A 61 4.46 4.18 2.45
CA ALA A 61 5.71 3.61 1.98
C ALA A 61 5.70 2.09 1.85
N ILE A 62 4.88 1.39 2.64
CA ILE A 62 4.87 -0.07 2.72
C ILE A 62 3.58 -0.63 2.11
N ALA A 63 3.67 -1.81 1.47
CA ALA A 63 2.54 -2.52 0.88
C ALA A 63 1.81 -1.69 -0.18
N ARG A 64 2.57 -1.20 -1.17
CA ARG A 64 2.04 -0.39 -2.28
C ARG A 64 2.05 -1.12 -3.61
N GLY A 65 2.79 -2.21 -3.72
CA GLY A 65 2.85 -2.98 -4.96
C GLY A 65 1.54 -3.72 -5.25
N ALA A 66 1.32 -4.06 -6.52
CA ALA A 66 0.11 -4.77 -6.95
C ALA A 66 -0.08 -6.06 -6.15
N GLY A 67 -1.28 -6.25 -5.62
CA GLY A 67 -1.65 -7.45 -4.87
C GLY A 67 -1.05 -7.57 -3.47
N THR A 68 -0.25 -6.62 -3.03
CA THR A 68 0.39 -6.70 -1.70
C THR A 68 -0.55 -6.25 -0.60
N TYR A 69 -0.27 -6.73 0.60
CA TYR A 69 -0.97 -6.33 1.80
C TYR A 69 -0.10 -6.61 3.02
N ALA A 70 -0.44 -5.98 4.13
CA ALA A 70 0.13 -6.25 5.44
C ALA A 70 -1.02 -6.52 6.40
N GLN A 71 -0.71 -7.03 7.59
CA GLN A 71 -1.72 -7.33 8.60
C GLN A 71 -1.32 -6.72 9.94
N LEU A 72 -2.26 -6.04 10.57
CA LEU A 72 -2.07 -5.50 11.91
C LEU A 72 -2.28 -6.62 12.93
N ASN A 73 -1.20 -7.10 13.53
CA ASN A 73 -1.24 -8.25 14.44
C ASN A 73 -1.53 -7.85 15.89
N ALA A 74 -0.91 -6.77 16.38
CA ALA A 74 -1.04 -6.36 17.78
C ALA A 74 -0.70 -4.90 17.95
N ARG A 75 -1.04 -4.35 19.11
CA ARG A 75 -0.60 -3.03 19.55
C ARG A 75 0.02 -3.15 20.93
N ASP A 76 1.16 -2.50 21.14
CA ASP A 76 1.86 -2.46 22.40
C ASP A 76 2.24 -1.01 22.72
N GLY A 77 1.51 -0.39 23.62
CA GLY A 77 1.67 1.02 23.93
C GLY A 77 1.44 1.90 22.71
N ARG A 78 2.44 2.68 22.32
CA ARG A 78 2.37 3.57 21.16
C ARG A 78 2.89 2.93 19.87
N TYR A 79 3.18 1.63 19.89
CA TYR A 79 3.63 0.90 18.72
C TYR A 79 2.58 -0.11 18.26
N ALA A 80 2.46 -0.27 16.95
CA ALA A 80 1.69 -1.33 16.33
C ALA A 80 2.65 -2.37 15.78
N ILE A 81 2.33 -3.65 15.93
CA ILE A 81 3.09 -4.76 15.37
C ILE A 81 2.40 -5.18 14.09
N VAL A 82 3.09 -4.98 12.97
CA VAL A 82 2.53 -5.21 11.63
C VAL A 82 3.35 -6.29 10.93
N LYS A 83 2.65 -7.29 10.38
CA LYS A 83 3.27 -8.30 9.52
C LYS A 83 3.30 -7.77 8.09
N LEU A 84 4.52 -7.61 7.56
CA LEU A 84 4.76 -7.03 6.24
C LEU A 84 4.58 -8.09 5.13
N PRO A 85 4.45 -7.65 3.85
CA PRO A 85 4.35 -8.59 2.72
C PRO A 85 5.54 -9.54 2.60
N SER A 86 6.72 -9.16 3.08
CA SER A 86 7.91 -10.01 3.11
C SER A 86 7.84 -11.14 4.14
N GLY A 87 6.83 -11.13 5.02
CA GLY A 87 6.73 -12.05 6.15
C GLY A 87 7.37 -11.56 7.43
N GLU A 88 8.13 -10.47 7.37
CA GLU A 88 8.75 -9.84 8.54
C GLU A 88 7.70 -9.12 9.38
N THR A 89 7.87 -9.12 10.70
CA THR A 89 7.08 -8.29 11.60
C THR A 89 7.87 -7.04 11.97
N ARG A 90 7.19 -5.90 12.02
CA ARG A 90 7.82 -4.63 12.32
C ARG A 90 6.97 -3.80 13.26
N MET A 91 7.62 -3.05 14.14
CA MET A 91 6.96 -2.09 15.04
C MET A 91 6.87 -0.74 14.35
N ILE A 92 5.66 -0.21 14.27
CA ILE A 92 5.37 1.09 13.64
C ILE A 92 4.58 1.92 14.64
N LEU A 93 4.84 3.23 14.69
CA LEU A 93 4.10 4.12 15.59
C LEU A 93 2.61 4.11 15.25
N THR A 94 1.77 4.05 16.28
CA THR A 94 0.31 4.02 16.11
C THR A 94 -0.26 5.33 15.55
N THR A 95 0.53 6.40 15.54
CA THR A 95 0.17 7.67 14.91
C THR A 95 0.37 7.65 13.39
N CYS A 96 0.98 6.61 12.84
CA CYS A 96 1.05 6.40 11.39
C CYS A 96 -0.31 6.00 10.84
N MET A 97 -0.57 6.36 9.59
CA MET A 97 -1.80 6.00 8.90
C MET A 97 -1.59 4.80 7.97
N ALA A 98 -2.66 4.07 7.73
CA ALA A 98 -2.70 2.99 6.74
C ALA A 98 -4.09 2.96 6.10
N THR A 99 -4.18 2.33 4.93
CA THR A 99 -5.45 2.17 4.22
C THR A 99 -5.93 0.73 4.38
N ILE A 100 -7.23 0.57 4.61
CA ILE A 100 -7.86 -0.74 4.83
C ILE A 100 -7.95 -1.51 3.51
N GLY A 101 -7.61 -2.78 3.53
CA GLY A 101 -7.70 -3.70 2.40
C GLY A 101 -6.35 -4.06 1.80
N SER A 102 -6.36 -4.81 0.71
CA SER A 102 -5.17 -5.15 -0.08
C SER A 102 -5.12 -4.31 -1.35
N VAL A 103 -3.93 -4.19 -1.94
CA VAL A 103 -3.77 -3.48 -3.22
C VAL A 103 -4.39 -4.32 -4.34
N SER A 104 -5.06 -3.68 -5.29
CA SER A 104 -5.65 -4.35 -6.45
C SER A 104 -4.60 -4.83 -7.44
N ASN A 105 -5.04 -5.38 -8.58
CA ASN A 105 -4.17 -5.91 -9.64
C ASN A 105 -3.28 -7.06 -9.14
N SER A 106 -3.83 -7.95 -8.33
CA SER A 106 -3.11 -9.10 -7.77
C SER A 106 -2.58 -10.06 -8.85
N GLU A 107 -3.11 -9.97 -10.06
CA GLU A 107 -2.73 -10.80 -11.19
C GLU A 107 -1.45 -10.32 -11.89
N HIS A 108 -0.90 -9.18 -11.49
CA HIS A 108 0.26 -8.59 -12.13
C HIS A 108 1.46 -9.55 -12.14
N SER A 109 1.65 -10.32 -11.07
CA SER A 109 2.73 -11.30 -10.97
C SER A 109 2.60 -12.46 -11.95
N LEU A 110 1.41 -12.70 -12.48
CA LEU A 110 1.13 -13.75 -13.46
C LEU A 110 1.39 -13.31 -14.89
N THR A 111 1.62 -12.01 -15.11
CA THR A 111 1.85 -11.46 -16.44
C THR A 111 3.25 -11.80 -16.92
N VAL A 112 3.34 -12.39 -18.12
CA VAL A 112 4.60 -12.75 -18.76
C VAL A 112 4.86 -11.79 -19.92
N SER A 113 6.01 -11.11 -19.87
CA SER A 113 6.39 -10.16 -20.93
C SER A 113 6.80 -10.83 -22.24
N GLY A 114 7.23 -12.07 -22.19
CA GLY A 114 7.66 -12.85 -23.35
C GLY A 114 9.12 -12.63 -23.73
N LYS A 115 9.59 -11.40 -23.77
CA LYS A 115 10.98 -11.07 -24.13
C LYS A 115 11.43 -9.75 -23.51
N ALA A 116 12.73 -9.56 -23.37
CA ALA A 116 13.33 -8.34 -22.82
C ALA A 116 13.01 -7.10 -23.67
N GLY A 117 12.87 -7.24 -24.98
CA GLY A 117 12.54 -6.15 -25.89
C GLY A 117 11.23 -5.45 -25.57
N ARG A 118 10.26 -6.16 -25.00
CA ARG A 118 8.99 -5.57 -24.59
C ARG A 118 9.17 -4.52 -23.49
N SER A 119 10.06 -4.75 -22.53
CA SER A 119 10.37 -3.76 -21.49
C SER A 119 10.96 -2.50 -22.09
N ARG A 120 11.78 -2.61 -23.13
CA ARG A 120 12.33 -1.46 -23.86
C ARG A 120 11.25 -0.69 -24.60
N TRP A 121 10.28 -1.38 -25.19
CA TRP A 121 9.14 -0.72 -25.85
C TRP A 121 8.32 0.12 -24.86
N LEU A 122 8.29 -0.29 -23.59
CA LEU A 122 7.61 0.44 -22.52
C LEU A 122 8.46 1.55 -21.90
N GLY A 123 9.66 1.81 -22.46
CA GLY A 123 10.53 2.89 -22.02
C GLY A 123 11.57 2.51 -20.98
N ARG A 124 11.68 1.24 -20.59
CA ARG A 124 12.66 0.79 -19.60
C ARG A 124 14.01 0.50 -20.28
N ARG A 125 15.06 1.09 -19.76
CA ARG A 125 16.41 0.84 -20.23
C ARG A 125 17.05 -0.32 -19.47
N PRO A 126 17.96 -1.09 -20.11
CA PRO A 126 18.67 -2.14 -19.41
C PRO A 126 19.50 -1.58 -18.26
N ARG A 127 19.53 -2.31 -17.14
CA ARG A 127 20.39 -1.99 -16.00
C ARG A 127 21.51 -3.00 -15.93
N VAL A 128 22.72 -2.49 -15.77
CA VAL A 128 23.90 -3.33 -15.58
C VAL A 128 24.37 -3.21 -14.14
N ARG A 129 24.54 -4.37 -13.47
CA ARG A 129 25.09 -4.38 -12.13
C ARG A 129 26.60 -4.15 -12.20
N LEU A 130 27.14 -3.37 -11.26
CA LEU A 130 28.56 -3.05 -11.22
C LEU A 130 29.45 -4.29 -11.23
N SER A 131 29.03 -5.38 -10.61
CA SER A 131 29.78 -6.64 -10.59
C SER A 131 29.98 -7.24 -11.97
N LEU A 132 29.15 -6.89 -12.97
CA LEU A 132 29.28 -7.38 -14.34
C LEU A 132 30.26 -6.53 -15.15
N ILE A 133 30.54 -5.29 -14.73
CA ILE A 133 31.45 -4.38 -15.44
C ILE A 133 32.91 -4.78 -15.21
N HIS A 134 33.20 -5.42 -14.09
CA HIS A 134 34.56 -5.81 -13.67
C HIS A 134 35.02 -7.20 -14.11
N ILE A 135 34.26 -7.85 -14.94
CA ILE A 135 34.60 -9.19 -15.43
C ILE A 135 35.65 -9.16 -16.55
#